data_a65b799f8b59c168960871475e572d3c
#
_entry.id   a65b799f8b59c168960871475e572d3c
#
_cell.length_a   1.000
_cell.length_b   1.000
_cell.length_c   1.000
_cell.angle_alpha   90.00
_cell.angle_beta   90.00
_cell.angle_gamma   90.00
#
_symmetry.space_group_name_H-M   'P 1'
#
loop_
_entity.id
_entity.type
_entity.pdbx_description
1 polymer ?
#
loop_
_entity_poly.entity_id
_entity_poly.type
_entity_poly.pdbx_seq_one_letter_code
_entity_poly.pdbx_strand_id
1 'polypeptide(L)'
;MRKRKFWGWGYEDEILSDEEENNIDKRIASTFNLDSVERIALPRIEDIDLPKPQINFPKNLEKFFSDDKLERLNHSYGKSFPDSARSVLGLFPNPPDLVAFPASEDHIHSILDWASSNDIAVIPYGGGSSVCGGVETYVGDDFKGVI
;
A
#
# COMPACT_ATOMS: atom_id res chain seq x y z
N MET A 1 14.58 -4.10 -11.86
CA MET A 1 13.59 -3.01 -11.66
C MET A 1 13.81 -2.44 -10.26
N ARG A 2 13.84 -1.12 -10.09
CA ARG A 2 14.01 -0.52 -8.74
C ARG A 2 12.76 -0.82 -7.91
N LYS A 3 12.93 -1.20 -6.65
CA LYS A 3 11.82 -1.45 -5.73
C LYS A 3 11.32 -0.14 -5.11
N ARG A 4 10.01 0.08 -5.13
CA ARG A 4 9.38 1.22 -4.43
C ARG A 4 9.28 0.92 -2.93
N LYS A 5 9.41 1.96 -2.13
CA LYS A 5 9.13 1.92 -0.69
C LYS A 5 7.62 1.69 -0.49
N PHE A 6 7.22 0.65 0.22
CA PHE A 6 5.82 0.48 0.59
C PHE A 6 5.41 1.42 1.75
N TRP A 7 6.39 1.86 2.55
CA TRP A 7 6.17 2.75 3.70
C TRP A 7 6.24 4.25 3.39
N GLY A 8 6.51 4.66 2.16
CA GLY A 8 6.66 6.07 1.85
C GLY A 8 6.83 6.38 0.37
N TRP A 9 7.40 7.53 0.09
CA TRP A 9 7.74 7.97 -1.26
C TRP A 9 9.09 7.43 -1.74
N GLY A 10 9.25 7.33 -3.05
CA GLY A 10 10.52 7.00 -3.69
C GLY A 10 10.84 5.50 -3.69
N TYR A 11 12.11 5.19 -3.80
CA TYR A 11 12.62 3.83 -3.96
C TYR A 11 13.46 3.41 -2.74
N GLU A 12 13.55 2.10 -2.48
CA GLU A 12 14.27 1.54 -1.33
C GLU A 12 15.75 1.93 -1.28
N ASP A 13 16.37 2.15 -2.45
CA ASP A 13 17.77 2.56 -2.61
C ASP A 13 18.02 4.07 -2.45
N GLU A 14 16.97 4.87 -2.26
CA GLU A 14 17.06 6.30 -1.95
C GLU A 14 17.18 6.49 -0.45
N ILE A 15 18.41 6.46 0.04
CA ILE A 15 18.77 6.59 1.46
C ILE A 15 19.39 7.97 1.67
N LEU A 16 18.97 8.64 2.73
CA LEU A 16 19.61 9.87 3.18
C LEU A 16 21.00 9.55 3.76
N SER A 17 21.94 10.45 3.57
CA SER A 17 23.23 10.39 4.27
C SER A 17 23.04 10.74 5.76
N ASP A 18 23.96 10.31 6.60
CA ASP A 18 23.96 10.65 8.04
C ASP A 18 23.92 12.16 8.28
N GLU A 19 24.58 12.95 7.40
CA GLU A 19 24.58 14.40 7.48
C GLU A 19 23.19 14.99 7.20
N GLU A 20 22.52 14.50 6.15
CA GLU A 20 21.17 14.94 5.79
C GLU A 20 20.18 14.57 6.89
N GLU A 21 20.24 13.36 7.41
CA GLU A 21 19.41 12.91 8.52
C GLU A 21 19.62 13.78 9.77
N ASN A 22 20.87 14.02 10.17
CA ASN A 22 21.19 14.87 11.33
C ASN A 22 20.73 16.33 11.14
N ASN A 23 20.76 16.85 9.92
CA ASN A 23 20.25 18.19 9.61
C ASN A 23 18.72 18.25 9.74
N ILE A 24 18.02 17.18 9.30
CA ILE A 24 16.58 17.06 9.46
C ILE A 24 16.21 17.00 10.95
N ASP A 25 16.89 16.18 11.74
CA ASP A 25 16.64 16.06 13.18
C ASP A 25 16.82 17.40 13.91
N LYS A 26 17.91 18.12 13.64
CA LYS A 26 18.14 19.46 14.21
C LYS A 26 17.02 20.43 13.84
N ARG A 27 16.56 20.39 12.59
CA ARG A 27 15.48 21.25 12.12
C ARG A 27 14.15 20.91 12.81
N ILE A 28 13.83 19.63 12.94
CA ILE A 28 12.63 19.16 13.65
C ILE A 28 12.69 19.57 15.12
N ALA A 29 13.79 19.26 15.81
CA ALA A 29 13.99 19.62 17.22
C ALA A 29 13.82 21.12 17.44
N SER A 30 14.45 21.95 16.61
CA SER A 30 14.33 23.41 16.69
C SER A 30 12.90 23.90 16.42
N THR A 31 12.23 23.34 15.41
CA THR A 31 10.87 23.77 15.02
C THR A 31 9.83 23.47 16.11
N PHE A 32 9.95 22.32 16.75
CA PHE A 32 8.99 21.85 17.76
C PHE A 32 9.46 22.04 19.19
N ASN A 33 10.62 22.72 19.42
CA ASN A 33 11.22 22.95 20.72
C ASN A 33 11.40 21.64 21.51
N LEU A 34 12.01 20.64 20.86
CA LEU A 34 12.32 19.34 21.43
C LEU A 34 13.79 19.26 21.84
N ASP A 35 14.09 18.54 22.92
CA ASP A 35 15.48 18.29 23.34
C ASP A 35 16.20 17.33 22.36
N SER A 36 15.46 16.37 21.79
CA SER A 36 15.96 15.40 20.82
C SER A 36 14.84 14.85 19.94
N VAL A 37 15.22 14.27 18.82
CA VAL A 37 14.31 13.54 17.91
C VAL A 37 14.63 12.04 18.05
N GLU A 38 13.63 11.26 18.41
CA GLU A 38 13.74 9.80 18.41
C GLU A 38 13.34 9.27 17.01
N ARG A 39 14.23 8.49 16.42
CA ARG A 39 13.96 7.85 15.12
C ARG A 39 13.38 6.46 15.38
N ILE A 40 12.32 6.14 14.65
CA ILE A 40 11.76 4.79 14.65
C ILE A 40 12.40 3.96 13.54
N ALA A 41 12.56 2.66 13.78
CA ALA A 41 13.02 1.73 12.76
C ALA A 41 11.99 1.62 11.64
N LEU A 42 12.45 1.62 10.40
CA LEU A 42 11.58 1.39 9.25
C LEU A 42 11.05 -0.06 9.27
N PRO A 43 9.79 -0.27 8.88
CA PRO A 43 9.19 -1.60 8.90
C PRO A 43 9.83 -2.50 7.84
N ARG A 44 10.10 -3.74 8.20
CA ARG A 44 10.52 -4.78 7.25
C ARG A 44 9.30 -5.60 6.86
N ILE A 45 9.29 -6.07 5.63
CA ILE A 45 8.14 -6.82 5.08
C ILE A 45 7.85 -8.10 5.88
N GLU A 46 8.91 -8.72 6.43
CA GLU A 46 8.82 -9.94 7.23
C GLU A 46 8.07 -9.71 8.55
N ASP A 47 8.21 -8.52 9.13
CA ASP A 47 7.68 -8.19 10.45
C ASP A 47 6.20 -7.74 10.39
N ILE A 48 5.65 -7.52 9.20
CA ILE A 48 4.24 -7.14 9.03
C ILE A 48 3.38 -8.39 8.92
N ASP A 49 2.38 -8.49 9.76
CA ASP A 49 1.36 -9.54 9.62
C ASP A 49 0.17 -9.01 8.80
N LEU A 50 -0.17 -9.70 7.72
CA LEU A 50 -1.33 -9.38 6.90
C LEU A 50 -2.41 -10.44 7.06
N PRO A 51 -3.69 -10.05 7.12
CA PRO A 51 -4.78 -10.99 7.05
C PRO A 51 -4.71 -11.79 5.73
N LYS A 52 -5.11 -13.05 5.80
CA LYS A 52 -5.18 -13.89 4.59
C LYS A 52 -6.25 -13.33 3.64
N PRO A 53 -6.04 -13.47 2.31
CA PRO A 53 -7.07 -13.14 1.34
C PRO A 53 -8.38 -13.90 1.65
N GLN A 54 -9.50 -13.20 1.55
CA GLN A 54 -10.84 -13.77 1.77
C GLN A 54 -11.44 -14.33 0.48
N ILE A 55 -10.92 -13.90 -0.67
CA ILE A 55 -11.36 -14.30 -2.00
C ILE A 55 -10.31 -15.17 -2.69
N ASN A 56 -10.78 -16.04 -3.59
CA ASN A 56 -9.91 -16.87 -4.40
C ASN A 56 -9.69 -16.27 -5.78
N PHE A 57 -8.60 -16.66 -6.43
CA PHE A 57 -8.33 -16.28 -7.82
C PHE A 57 -9.45 -16.70 -8.75
N PRO A 58 -9.89 -15.83 -9.67
CA PRO A 58 -10.83 -16.20 -10.71
C PRO A 58 -10.13 -17.14 -11.72
N LYS A 59 -10.62 -18.36 -11.87
CA LYS A 59 -9.97 -19.46 -12.63
C LYS A 59 -9.46 -19.07 -14.04
N ASN A 60 -10.19 -18.18 -14.73
CA ASN A 60 -9.86 -17.80 -16.10
C ASN A 60 -8.95 -16.56 -16.17
N LEU A 61 -8.76 -15.85 -15.07
CA LEU A 61 -8.03 -14.57 -15.00
C LEU A 61 -6.84 -14.63 -14.03
N GLU A 62 -6.56 -15.79 -13.43
CA GLU A 62 -5.55 -15.99 -12.39
C GLU A 62 -4.19 -15.36 -12.73
N LYS A 63 -3.76 -15.48 -13.98
CA LYS A 63 -2.47 -14.92 -14.44
C LYS A 63 -2.37 -13.39 -14.34
N PHE A 64 -3.47 -12.68 -14.14
CA PHE A 64 -3.51 -11.24 -13.99
C PHE A 64 -3.60 -10.80 -12.53
N PHE A 65 -3.66 -11.72 -11.59
CA PHE A 65 -3.80 -11.43 -10.17
C PHE A 65 -2.57 -11.87 -9.39
N SER A 66 -2.34 -11.20 -8.28
CA SER A 66 -1.31 -11.52 -7.31
C SER A 66 -1.88 -11.42 -5.89
N ASP A 67 -1.52 -12.36 -5.02
CA ASP A 67 -1.69 -12.31 -3.57
C ASP A 67 -0.36 -12.10 -2.84
N ASP A 68 0.68 -11.74 -3.59
CA ASP A 68 2.00 -11.46 -3.04
C ASP A 68 1.94 -10.39 -1.97
N LYS A 69 2.62 -10.63 -0.85
CA LYS A 69 2.58 -9.77 0.32
C LYS A 69 3.04 -8.34 0.01
N LEU A 70 4.11 -8.19 -0.78
CA LEU A 70 4.63 -6.88 -1.15
C LEU A 70 3.64 -6.13 -2.04
N GLU A 71 3.01 -6.82 -2.99
CA GLU A 71 2.00 -6.21 -3.86
C GLU A 71 0.78 -5.75 -3.05
N ARG A 72 0.30 -6.56 -2.14
CA ARG A 72 -0.81 -6.20 -1.25
C ARG A 72 -0.47 -5.00 -0.35
N LEU A 73 0.76 -4.94 0.20
CA LEU A 73 1.24 -3.79 0.97
C LEU A 73 1.32 -2.53 0.11
N ASN A 74 1.89 -2.62 -1.10
CA ASN A 74 2.03 -1.49 -2.01
C ASN A 74 0.69 -0.89 -2.45
N HIS A 75 -0.37 -1.70 -2.47
CA HIS A 75 -1.70 -1.31 -2.93
C HIS A 75 -2.71 -1.07 -1.80
N SER A 76 -2.27 -1.09 -0.52
CA SER A 76 -3.14 -0.84 0.63
C SER A 76 -3.46 0.64 0.83
N TYR A 77 -2.53 1.52 0.49
CA TYR A 77 -2.61 2.95 0.80
C TYR A 77 -2.15 3.83 -0.35
N GLY A 78 -2.60 5.09 -0.33
CA GLY A 78 -2.02 6.18 -1.09
C GLY A 78 -0.77 6.74 -0.41
N LYS A 79 -0.59 8.07 -0.50
CA LYS A 79 0.57 8.79 0.02
C LYS A 79 0.16 10.02 0.83
N SER A 80 -1.01 10.00 1.47
CA SER A 80 -1.37 11.01 2.45
C SER A 80 -0.48 10.91 3.69
N PHE A 81 -0.47 11.94 4.52
CA PHE A 81 0.27 11.87 5.79
C PHE A 81 -0.21 10.71 6.68
N PRO A 82 -1.53 10.49 6.91
CA PRO A 82 -2.00 9.33 7.65
C PRO A 82 -1.59 8.00 7.02
N ASP A 83 -1.60 7.88 5.69
CA ASP A 83 -1.17 6.67 4.97
C ASP A 83 0.31 6.38 5.21
N SER A 84 1.15 7.41 5.09
CA SER A 84 2.58 7.30 5.34
C SER A 84 2.87 6.94 6.79
N ALA A 85 2.18 7.56 7.76
CA ALA A 85 2.33 7.26 9.18
C ALA A 85 1.95 5.81 9.50
N ARG A 86 0.78 5.34 9.02
CA ARG A 86 0.35 3.94 9.19
C ARG A 86 1.35 2.97 8.56
N SER A 87 1.82 3.27 7.36
CA SER A 87 2.78 2.42 6.65
C SER A 87 4.12 2.31 7.38
N VAL A 88 4.66 3.43 7.89
CA VAL A 88 5.91 3.45 8.67
C VAL A 88 5.75 2.69 9.99
N LEU A 89 4.57 2.71 10.60
CA LEU A 89 4.25 1.95 11.80
C LEU A 89 3.90 0.48 11.52
N GLY A 90 3.92 0.04 10.26
CA GLY A 90 3.59 -1.34 9.89
C GLY A 90 2.11 -1.71 10.05
N LEU A 91 1.22 -0.71 10.07
CA LEU A 91 -0.20 -0.88 10.32
C LEU A 91 -0.97 -1.04 9.00
N PHE A 92 -1.37 -2.26 8.67
CA PHE A 92 -2.13 -2.61 7.46
C PHE A 92 -3.36 -3.46 7.81
N PRO A 93 -4.37 -2.91 8.51
CA PRO A 93 -5.52 -3.69 8.97
C PRO A 93 -6.41 -4.18 7.82
N ASN A 94 -6.47 -3.46 6.71
CA ASN A 94 -7.34 -3.76 5.58
C ASN A 94 -6.54 -3.74 4.26
N PRO A 95 -5.60 -4.67 4.02
CA PRO A 95 -4.93 -4.76 2.73
C PRO A 95 -5.92 -5.32 1.69
N PRO A 96 -5.73 -5.03 0.38
CA PRO A 96 -6.53 -5.71 -0.64
C PRO A 96 -6.30 -7.23 -0.56
N ASP A 97 -7.32 -8.01 -0.88
CA ASP A 97 -7.20 -9.47 -0.92
C ASP A 97 -6.28 -9.90 -2.06
N LEU A 98 -6.53 -9.36 -3.23
CA LEU A 98 -5.74 -9.59 -4.44
C LEU A 98 -5.41 -8.27 -5.12
N VAL A 99 -4.35 -8.24 -5.90
CA VAL A 99 -4.01 -7.12 -6.77
C VAL A 99 -4.11 -7.58 -8.22
N ALA A 100 -4.86 -6.85 -9.04
CA ALA A 100 -5.06 -7.17 -10.45
C ALA A 100 -4.18 -6.28 -11.35
N PHE A 101 -3.53 -6.90 -12.33
CA PHE A 101 -2.68 -6.26 -13.34
C PHE A 101 -3.23 -6.49 -14.74
N PRO A 102 -4.32 -5.80 -15.14
CA PRO A 102 -4.88 -5.95 -16.48
C PRO A 102 -3.91 -5.46 -17.56
N ALA A 103 -3.77 -6.19 -18.64
CA ALA A 103 -2.90 -5.85 -19.76
C ALA A 103 -3.68 -5.32 -21.01
N SER A 104 -5.00 -5.28 -20.95
CA SER A 104 -5.87 -4.78 -22.02
C SER A 104 -7.21 -4.33 -21.45
N GLU A 105 -7.98 -3.60 -22.26
CA GLU A 105 -9.35 -3.19 -21.94
C GLU A 105 -10.27 -4.41 -21.69
N ASP A 106 -10.16 -5.45 -22.51
CA ASP A 106 -10.93 -6.68 -22.33
C ASP A 106 -10.66 -7.36 -20.98
N HIS A 107 -9.41 -7.28 -20.48
CA HIS A 107 -9.08 -7.78 -19.13
C HIS A 107 -9.77 -6.94 -18.06
N ILE A 108 -9.83 -5.61 -18.22
CA ILE A 108 -10.53 -4.72 -17.27
C ILE A 108 -12.02 -5.09 -17.24
N HIS A 109 -12.68 -5.23 -18.39
CA HIS A 109 -14.07 -5.64 -18.46
C HIS A 109 -14.29 -7.00 -17.76
N SER A 110 -13.46 -7.99 -18.07
CA SER A 110 -13.58 -9.33 -17.47
C SER A 110 -13.39 -9.31 -15.94
N ILE A 111 -12.47 -8.49 -15.43
CA ILE A 111 -12.25 -8.32 -13.98
C ILE A 111 -13.45 -7.65 -13.33
N LEU A 112 -13.99 -6.57 -13.92
CA LEU A 112 -15.15 -5.87 -13.40
C LEU A 112 -16.42 -6.74 -13.39
N ASP A 113 -16.65 -7.51 -14.46
CA ASP A 113 -17.78 -8.45 -14.55
C ASP A 113 -17.67 -9.54 -13.48
N TRP A 114 -16.46 -10.09 -13.29
CA TRP A 114 -16.22 -11.09 -12.24
C TRP A 114 -16.41 -10.49 -10.85
N ALA A 115 -15.85 -9.32 -10.58
CA ALA A 115 -15.96 -8.66 -9.29
C ALA A 115 -17.43 -8.34 -8.95
N SER A 116 -18.17 -7.76 -9.90
CA SER A 116 -19.60 -7.44 -9.75
C SER A 116 -20.44 -8.69 -9.49
N SER A 117 -20.12 -9.81 -10.17
CA SER A 117 -20.86 -11.08 -10.00
C SER A 117 -20.56 -11.79 -8.68
N ASN A 118 -19.56 -11.35 -7.93
CA ASN A 118 -19.11 -11.99 -6.69
C ASN A 118 -19.15 -11.06 -5.47
N ASP A 119 -19.74 -9.89 -5.57
CA ASP A 119 -19.80 -8.86 -4.51
C ASP A 119 -18.40 -8.45 -4.02
N ILE A 120 -17.48 -8.23 -4.96
CA ILE A 120 -16.10 -7.83 -4.69
C ILE A 120 -15.94 -6.35 -5.04
N ALA A 121 -15.38 -5.57 -4.13
CA ALA A 121 -15.05 -4.17 -4.38
C ALA A 121 -13.81 -4.06 -5.26
N VAL A 122 -13.83 -3.13 -6.21
CA VAL A 122 -12.70 -2.82 -7.09
C VAL A 122 -12.22 -1.41 -6.83
N ILE A 123 -10.93 -1.26 -6.51
CA ILE A 123 -10.31 0.03 -6.28
C ILE A 123 -9.28 0.30 -7.37
N PRO A 124 -9.57 1.20 -8.31
CA PRO A 124 -8.62 1.55 -9.36
C PRO A 124 -7.35 2.16 -8.77
N TYR A 125 -6.21 1.59 -9.10
CA TYR A 125 -4.92 2.02 -8.59
C TYR A 125 -3.95 2.32 -9.74
N GLY A 126 -3.57 3.58 -9.88
CA GLY A 126 -2.59 4.02 -10.88
C GLY A 126 -1.18 4.08 -10.26
N GLY A 127 -0.62 5.28 -10.11
CA GLY A 127 0.68 5.46 -9.46
C GLY A 127 0.67 5.39 -7.92
N GLY A 128 -0.50 5.20 -7.30
CA GLY A 128 -0.65 5.17 -5.85
C GLY A 128 -0.36 6.48 -5.13
N SER A 129 -0.38 7.60 -5.84
CA SER A 129 -0.03 8.93 -5.31
C SER A 129 -1.21 9.70 -4.69
N SER A 130 -2.35 9.06 -4.47
CA SER A 130 -3.48 9.68 -3.81
C SER A 130 -3.08 10.20 -2.42
N VAL A 131 -3.41 11.45 -2.13
CA VAL A 131 -3.19 12.09 -0.82
C VAL A 131 -4.48 12.41 -0.08
N CYS A 132 -5.61 11.93 -0.60
CA CYS A 132 -6.96 12.16 -0.05
C CYS A 132 -7.69 10.84 0.33
N GLY A 133 -6.97 9.74 0.44
CA GLY A 133 -7.54 8.44 0.79
C GLY A 133 -8.30 7.74 -0.34
N GLY A 134 -8.20 8.22 -1.59
CA GLY A 134 -8.99 7.71 -2.72
C GLY A 134 -8.63 6.29 -3.18
N VAL A 135 -7.60 5.69 -2.61
CA VAL A 135 -7.19 4.30 -2.89
C VAL A 135 -7.15 3.46 -1.61
N GLU A 136 -7.78 3.91 -0.54
CA GLU A 136 -7.85 3.14 0.70
C GLU A 136 -8.78 1.93 0.52
N THR A 137 -8.33 0.77 0.97
CA THR A 137 -8.99 -0.52 0.74
C THR A 137 -10.07 -0.86 1.78
N TYR A 138 -10.41 0.05 2.67
CA TYR A 138 -11.54 -0.10 3.59
C TYR A 138 -12.85 0.23 2.87
N VAL A 139 -13.66 -0.77 2.59
CA VAL A 139 -14.92 -0.66 1.82
C VAL A 139 -16.18 -1.01 2.63
N GLY A 140 -16.03 -1.28 3.93
CA GLY A 140 -17.13 -1.73 4.80
C GLY A 140 -17.45 -3.23 4.62
N ASP A 141 -18.56 -3.66 5.20
CA ASP A 141 -18.92 -5.08 5.31
C ASP A 141 -19.83 -5.57 4.17
N ASP A 142 -20.15 -4.71 3.20
CA ASP A 142 -21.08 -5.03 2.10
C ASP A 142 -20.43 -5.91 1.01
N PHE A 143 -19.09 -5.99 1.01
CA PHE A 143 -18.33 -6.72 0.03
C PHE A 143 -17.63 -7.94 0.63
N LYS A 144 -17.48 -9.01 -0.17
CA LYS A 144 -16.80 -10.24 0.23
C LYS A 144 -15.28 -10.14 0.18
N GLY A 145 -14.76 -9.10 -0.44
CA GLY A 145 -13.33 -8.84 -0.58
C GLY A 145 -13.04 -7.62 -1.43
N VAL A 146 -11.75 -7.32 -1.61
CA VAL A 146 -11.25 -6.14 -2.31
C VAL A 146 -10.14 -6.52 -3.29
N ILE A 147 -10.18 -5.94 -4.50
CA ILE A 147 -9.07 -6.02 -5.46
C ILE A 147 -8.64 -4.64 -5.92
#